data_0684c4208545f2e91fdd7d3b95fe7a05
#
_entry.id   0684c4208545f2e91fdd7d3b95fe7a05
#
_cell.length_a   1.000
_cell.length_b   1.000
_cell.length_c   1.000
_cell.angle_alpha   90.00
_cell.angle_beta   90.00
_cell.angle_gamma   90.00
#
_symmetry.space_group_name_H-M   'P 1'
#
loop_
_entity.id
_entity.type
_entity.pdbx_description
1 polymer ?
#
loop_
_entity_poly.entity_id
_entity_poly.type
_entity_poly.pdbx_seq_one_letter_code
_entity_poly.pdbx_strand_id
1 'polypeptide(L)'
;MQFAQIAGQIQLKNSLIEAVKEKRVPHAQLFAGAAGSGTFAMALAYAQFVSCTNRQYNESAGENELHGDSCGKCPSCLKYSKLAHPDLHFIFPNTTTKKVDKNNESALFMEEFREFVSEKEGYIDVNSWFEYLKVDNKQGEINVRDAASIIRDLTMTTYESPYKIMIIWCADRLRHDAAPKLLKILEEPYDGTLFLLITENTEAILPTILSRTQLVKVLPIEDGSIEHYLVEKKHIAPEKAAIMAANAEGDLIKALQYDAETKKEFTESFI
;
A
#
# COMPACT_ATOMS: atom_id res chain seq x y z
N MET A 1 3.57 -9.55 -1.68
CA MET A 1 4.29 -8.42 -2.31
C MET A 1 5.72 -8.38 -1.80
N GLN A 2 6.72 -8.43 -2.69
CA GLN A 2 8.14 -8.31 -2.35
C GLN A 2 8.68 -6.97 -2.85
N PHE A 3 9.76 -6.45 -2.27
CA PHE A 3 10.38 -5.20 -2.73
C PHE A 3 10.84 -5.28 -4.19
N ALA A 4 11.33 -6.44 -4.63
CA ALA A 4 11.74 -6.67 -6.02
C ALA A 4 10.58 -6.59 -7.04
N GLN A 5 9.33 -6.65 -6.58
CA GLN A 5 8.15 -6.55 -7.45
C GLN A 5 7.71 -5.11 -7.69
N ILE A 6 8.24 -4.15 -6.94
CA ILE A 6 7.87 -2.73 -7.04
C ILE A 6 8.81 -2.02 -8.01
N ALA A 7 8.26 -1.19 -8.89
CA ALA A 7 9.04 -0.39 -9.83
C ALA A 7 9.91 0.65 -9.10
N GLY A 8 11.18 0.73 -9.43
CA GLY A 8 12.12 1.73 -8.90
C GLY A 8 12.25 1.77 -7.37
N GLN A 9 12.42 2.98 -6.82
CA GLN A 9 12.44 3.28 -5.36
C GLN A 9 13.55 2.57 -4.58
N ILE A 10 14.69 2.28 -5.21
CA ILE A 10 15.73 1.43 -4.63
C ILE A 10 16.29 1.96 -3.30
N GLN A 11 16.53 3.27 -3.22
CA GLN A 11 17.06 3.93 -2.02
C GLN A 11 16.08 3.86 -0.86
N LEU A 12 14.78 4.07 -1.12
CA LEU A 12 13.75 3.94 -0.10
C LEU A 12 13.64 2.49 0.40
N LYS A 13 13.62 1.52 -0.50
CA LYS A 13 13.61 0.10 -0.15
C LYS A 13 14.78 -0.25 0.73
N ASN A 14 15.99 0.16 0.36
CA ASN A 14 17.21 -0.11 1.11
C ASN A 14 17.17 0.55 2.49
N SER A 15 16.68 1.78 2.60
CA SER A 15 16.49 2.46 3.89
C SER A 15 15.54 1.68 4.82
N LEU A 16 14.44 1.16 4.29
CA LEU A 16 13.48 0.35 5.05
C LEU A 16 14.07 -1.01 5.46
N ILE A 17 14.86 -1.64 4.59
CA ILE A 17 15.57 -2.90 4.86
C ILE A 17 16.56 -2.71 5.99
N GLU A 18 17.38 -1.67 5.93
CA GLU A 18 18.37 -1.36 6.96
C GLU A 18 17.71 -1.05 8.31
N ALA A 19 16.60 -0.32 8.33
CA ALA A 19 15.85 -0.06 9.56
C ALA A 19 15.40 -1.37 10.25
N VAL A 20 14.98 -2.37 9.47
CA VAL A 20 14.62 -3.69 10.01
C VAL A 20 15.86 -4.47 10.47
N LYS A 21 16.95 -4.45 9.69
CA LYS A 21 18.23 -5.11 10.03
C LYS A 21 18.78 -4.58 11.36
N GLU A 22 18.71 -3.29 11.57
CA GLU A 22 19.17 -2.60 12.79
C GLU A 22 18.15 -2.62 13.94
N LYS A 23 17.00 -3.29 13.76
CA LYS A 23 15.91 -3.36 14.75
C LYS A 23 15.36 -1.96 15.15
N ARG A 24 15.42 -1.01 14.24
CA ARG A 24 14.92 0.37 14.42
C ARG A 24 13.63 0.59 13.62
N VAL A 25 12.64 -0.27 13.88
CA VAL A 25 11.32 -0.17 13.25
C VAL A 25 10.46 0.76 14.09
N PRO A 26 10.12 1.98 13.61
CA PRO A 26 9.22 2.87 14.33
C PRO A 26 7.82 2.28 14.39
N HIS A 27 7.15 2.42 15.52
CA HIS A 27 5.81 1.87 15.72
C HIS A 27 4.74 2.48 14.81
N ALA A 28 4.94 3.70 14.30
CA ALA A 28 4.02 4.37 13.39
C ALA A 28 4.78 5.12 12.28
N GLN A 29 4.46 4.81 11.04
CA GLN A 29 5.06 5.41 9.86
C GLN A 29 3.96 5.92 8.92
N LEU A 30 4.17 7.10 8.33
CA LEU A 30 3.29 7.70 7.34
C LEU A 30 3.97 7.67 5.97
N PHE A 31 3.53 6.78 5.11
CA PHE A 31 3.94 6.69 3.72
C PHE A 31 3.20 7.75 2.90
N ALA A 32 3.93 8.72 2.38
CA ALA A 32 3.36 9.86 1.67
C ALA A 32 3.89 9.94 0.23
N GLY A 33 3.00 9.92 -0.74
CA GLY A 33 3.30 9.99 -2.17
C GLY A 33 2.07 9.72 -3.01
N ALA A 34 2.13 10.03 -4.30
CA ALA A 34 1.05 9.73 -5.24
C ALA A 34 0.76 8.22 -5.31
N ALA A 35 -0.48 7.85 -5.60
CA ALA A 35 -0.89 6.44 -5.71
C ALA A 35 -0.03 5.66 -6.72
N GLY A 36 0.18 6.22 -7.90
CA GLY A 36 0.98 5.63 -8.97
C GLY A 36 2.48 5.54 -8.68
N SER A 37 2.99 6.20 -7.62
CA SER A 37 4.37 6.01 -7.15
C SER A 37 4.59 4.69 -6.39
N GLY A 38 3.52 3.90 -6.16
CA GLY A 38 3.57 2.62 -5.47
C GLY A 38 3.58 2.71 -3.95
N THR A 39 3.00 3.76 -3.39
CA THR A 39 2.98 4.02 -1.94
C THR A 39 2.34 2.88 -1.15
N PHE A 40 1.19 2.36 -1.61
CA PHE A 40 0.55 1.21 -0.96
C PHE A 40 1.36 -0.07 -1.15
N ALA A 41 1.86 -0.33 -2.36
CA ALA A 41 2.71 -1.49 -2.66
C ALA A 41 3.96 -1.51 -1.76
N MET A 42 4.58 -0.34 -1.54
CA MET A 42 5.75 -0.18 -0.67
C MET A 42 5.42 -0.52 0.79
N ALA A 43 4.33 0.02 1.33
CA ALA A 43 3.89 -0.28 2.69
C ALA A 43 3.57 -1.78 2.87
N LEU A 44 2.93 -2.40 1.88
CA LEU A 44 2.61 -3.83 1.89
C LEU A 44 3.87 -4.71 1.82
N ALA A 45 4.83 -4.36 0.95
CA ALA A 45 6.11 -5.09 0.85
C ALA A 45 6.93 -4.95 2.13
N TYR A 46 6.95 -3.76 2.72
CA TYR A 46 7.59 -3.52 4.01
C TYR A 46 6.95 -4.35 5.13
N ALA A 47 5.62 -4.38 5.20
CA ALA A 47 4.89 -5.23 6.15
C ALA A 47 5.25 -6.71 5.99
N GLN A 48 5.31 -7.22 4.75
CA GLN A 48 5.73 -8.59 4.47
C GLN A 48 7.20 -8.82 4.87
N PHE A 49 8.08 -7.87 4.60
CA PHE A 49 9.50 -7.98 4.97
C PHE A 49 9.68 -8.04 6.48
N VAL A 50 9.01 -7.18 7.23
CA VAL A 50 9.02 -7.17 8.71
C VAL A 50 8.52 -8.50 9.29
N SER A 51 7.50 -9.11 8.70
CA SER A 51 6.89 -10.37 9.15
C SER A 51 7.57 -11.62 8.60
N CYS A 52 8.47 -11.49 7.63
CA CYS A 52 9.15 -12.63 7.02
C CYS A 52 10.07 -13.33 8.02
N THR A 53 9.91 -14.63 8.18
CA THR A 53 10.74 -15.44 9.10
C THR A 53 12.11 -15.83 8.52
N ASN A 54 12.31 -15.64 7.21
CA ASN A 54 13.54 -16.00 6.51
C ASN A 54 13.92 -14.90 5.50
N ARG A 55 14.19 -13.68 6.03
CA ARG A 55 14.63 -12.54 5.20
C ARG A 55 15.93 -12.85 4.51
N GLN A 56 16.03 -12.44 3.26
CA GLN A 56 17.25 -12.58 2.47
C GLN A 56 17.97 -11.23 2.46
N TYR A 57 19.23 -11.20 2.81
CA TYR A 57 20.07 -10.01 2.76
C TYR A 57 21.18 -10.21 1.72
N ASN A 58 21.46 -9.17 0.93
CA ASN A 58 22.55 -9.13 -0.03
C ASN A 58 23.64 -8.19 0.49
N GLU A 59 24.62 -8.74 1.17
CA GLU A 59 25.71 -7.98 1.80
C GLU A 59 26.71 -7.41 0.77
N SER A 60 26.70 -7.91 -0.46
CA SER A 60 27.55 -7.45 -1.57
C SER A 60 26.83 -6.50 -2.52
N ALA A 61 25.58 -6.12 -2.24
CA ALA A 61 24.81 -5.22 -3.09
C ALA A 61 25.44 -3.84 -3.20
N GLY A 62 25.51 -3.33 -4.43
CA GLY A 62 25.88 -1.93 -4.70
C GLY A 62 24.78 -0.95 -4.34
N GLU A 63 25.08 0.35 -4.41
CA GLU A 63 24.15 1.42 -4.04
C GLU A 63 22.81 1.39 -4.82
N ASN A 64 22.83 0.91 -6.06
CA ASN A 64 21.66 0.81 -6.93
C ASN A 64 21.05 -0.60 -6.98
N GLU A 65 21.45 -1.47 -6.07
CA GLU A 65 20.93 -2.82 -5.95
C GLU A 65 20.15 -2.99 -4.67
N LEU A 66 19.24 -3.97 -4.64
CA LEU A 66 18.42 -4.24 -3.48
C LEU A 66 19.24 -4.98 -2.40
N HIS A 67 19.32 -4.38 -1.20
CA HIS A 67 20.10 -4.91 -0.07
C HIS A 67 19.45 -6.13 0.60
N GLY A 68 18.21 -6.44 0.26
CA GLY A 68 17.51 -7.61 0.77
C GLY A 68 16.05 -7.64 0.42
N ASP A 69 15.40 -8.78 0.68
CA ASP A 69 13.95 -8.91 0.47
C ASP A 69 13.37 -10.01 1.38
N SER A 70 12.03 -10.05 1.44
CA SER A 70 11.31 -11.17 2.01
C SER A 70 11.52 -12.42 1.15
N CYS A 71 11.56 -13.62 1.76
CA CYS A 71 11.89 -14.83 1.01
C CYS A 71 10.81 -15.29 0.02
N GLY A 72 9.58 -14.78 0.10
CA GLY A 72 8.45 -15.17 -0.74
C GLY A 72 7.91 -16.60 -0.52
N LYS A 73 8.55 -17.41 0.33
CA LYS A 73 8.30 -18.86 0.44
C LYS A 73 7.83 -19.31 1.82
N CYS A 74 8.18 -18.59 2.90
CA CYS A 74 7.78 -18.99 4.25
C CYS A 74 6.26 -18.86 4.44
N PRO A 75 5.67 -19.52 5.43
CA PRO A 75 4.23 -19.47 5.66
C PRO A 75 3.68 -18.05 5.79
N SER A 76 4.41 -17.15 6.45
CA SER A 76 4.06 -15.74 6.55
C SER A 76 3.99 -15.08 5.17
N CYS A 77 5.04 -15.20 4.33
CA CYS A 77 5.06 -14.63 2.98
C CYS A 77 3.91 -15.17 2.10
N LEU A 78 3.58 -16.46 2.20
CA LEU A 78 2.47 -17.07 1.46
C LEU A 78 1.10 -16.52 1.90
N LYS A 79 0.94 -16.18 3.19
CA LYS A 79 -0.27 -15.53 3.67
C LYS A 79 -0.32 -14.05 3.25
N TYR A 80 0.81 -13.36 3.26
CA TYR A 80 0.92 -11.98 2.74
C TYR A 80 0.59 -11.89 1.24
N SER A 81 1.00 -12.86 0.43
CA SER A 81 0.68 -12.87 -1.00
C SER A 81 -0.82 -12.97 -1.29
N LYS A 82 -1.60 -13.47 -0.31
CA LYS A 82 -3.06 -13.55 -0.35
C LYS A 82 -3.75 -12.46 0.46
N LEU A 83 -3.01 -11.52 1.05
CA LEU A 83 -3.49 -10.50 1.98
C LEU A 83 -4.32 -11.09 3.14
N ALA A 84 -3.93 -12.28 3.61
CA ALA A 84 -4.66 -13.08 4.59
C ALA A 84 -3.78 -13.50 5.80
N HIS A 85 -2.73 -12.73 6.09
CA HIS A 85 -1.93 -12.96 7.29
C HIS A 85 -2.72 -12.57 8.55
N PRO A 86 -2.78 -13.39 9.60
CA PRO A 86 -3.62 -13.13 10.78
C PRO A 86 -3.22 -11.86 11.56
N ASP A 87 -1.94 -11.47 11.49
CA ASP A 87 -1.43 -10.26 12.14
C ASP A 87 -1.37 -9.05 11.17
N LEU A 88 -1.98 -9.14 9.98
CA LEU A 88 -2.08 -8.04 9.01
C LEU A 88 -3.53 -7.58 8.91
N HIS A 89 -3.76 -6.33 9.26
CA HIS A 89 -5.07 -5.70 9.24
C HIS A 89 -5.08 -4.51 8.29
N PHE A 90 -6.25 -4.27 7.68
CA PHE A 90 -6.44 -3.16 6.75
C PHE A 90 -7.60 -2.28 7.17
N ILE A 91 -7.39 -0.98 7.07
CA ILE A 91 -8.43 0.04 7.15
C ILE A 91 -8.32 0.89 5.88
N PHE A 92 -9.45 1.15 5.26
CA PHE A 92 -9.52 1.88 4.02
C PHE A 92 -10.86 2.62 3.89
N PRO A 93 -10.94 3.65 3.03
CA PRO A 93 -12.17 4.37 2.81
C PRO A 93 -13.28 3.46 2.31
N ASN A 94 -14.41 3.53 2.94
CA ASN A 94 -15.59 2.74 2.61
C ASN A 94 -16.86 3.58 2.61
N THR A 95 -17.91 3.09 1.99
CA THR A 95 -19.20 3.77 1.88
C THR A 95 -20.33 2.76 1.81
N THR A 96 -21.57 3.24 1.92
CA THR A 96 -22.74 2.39 1.73
C THR A 96 -22.87 1.94 0.28
N THR A 97 -23.20 0.68 0.09
CA THR A 97 -23.46 0.04 -1.21
C THR A 97 -24.87 -0.56 -1.21
N LYS A 98 -25.27 -1.20 -2.31
CA LYS A 98 -26.53 -1.97 -2.35
C LYS A 98 -26.52 -3.16 -1.39
N LYS A 99 -25.34 -3.70 -1.06
CA LYS A 99 -25.15 -4.85 -0.15
C LYS A 99 -24.91 -4.44 1.29
N VAL A 100 -24.26 -3.31 1.52
CA VAL A 100 -23.83 -2.80 2.83
C VAL A 100 -24.54 -1.47 3.07
N ASP A 101 -25.44 -1.46 4.05
CA ASP A 101 -26.25 -0.30 4.45
C ASP A 101 -25.46 0.58 5.46
N LYS A 102 -26.17 1.33 6.30
CA LYS A 102 -25.70 2.38 7.24
C LYS A 102 -24.56 2.00 8.19
N ASN A 103 -24.23 0.71 8.31
CA ASN A 103 -23.21 0.18 9.22
C ASN A 103 -21.93 -0.21 8.48
N ASN A 104 -21.54 0.55 7.46
CA ASN A 104 -20.33 0.29 6.70
C ASN A 104 -19.07 0.39 7.57
N GLU A 105 -18.16 -0.57 7.39
CA GLU A 105 -16.80 -0.60 7.93
C GLU A 105 -15.90 -1.41 6.98
N SER A 106 -14.60 -1.18 7.01
CA SER A 106 -13.62 -1.82 6.11
C SER A 106 -13.69 -3.33 6.13
N ALA A 107 -13.98 -3.92 7.29
CA ALA A 107 -14.09 -5.36 7.46
C ALA A 107 -15.15 -6.02 6.55
N LEU A 108 -16.23 -5.30 6.21
CA LEU A 108 -17.30 -5.79 5.36
C LEU A 108 -16.94 -5.83 3.86
N PHE A 109 -15.83 -5.20 3.48
CA PHE A 109 -15.35 -5.11 2.10
C PHE A 109 -13.99 -5.80 1.91
N MET A 110 -13.56 -6.60 2.87
CA MET A 110 -12.22 -7.20 2.84
C MET A 110 -12.01 -8.18 1.68
N GLU A 111 -13.04 -8.88 1.24
CA GLU A 111 -12.96 -9.79 0.11
C GLU A 111 -12.72 -9.01 -1.18
N GLU A 112 -13.58 -8.03 -1.45
CA GLU A 112 -13.47 -7.12 -2.60
C GLU A 112 -12.13 -6.34 -2.58
N PHE A 113 -11.68 -5.91 -1.40
CA PHE A 113 -10.42 -5.18 -1.28
C PHE A 113 -9.21 -6.06 -1.60
N ARG A 114 -9.20 -7.32 -1.15
CA ARG A 114 -8.13 -8.27 -1.49
C ARG A 114 -8.06 -8.54 -2.99
N GLU A 115 -9.20 -8.75 -3.63
CA GLU A 115 -9.29 -8.95 -5.08
C GLU A 115 -8.78 -7.71 -5.82
N PHE A 116 -9.26 -6.53 -5.45
CA PHE A 116 -8.86 -5.24 -6.04
C PHE A 116 -7.35 -5.00 -5.91
N VAL A 117 -6.78 -5.15 -4.72
CA VAL A 117 -5.33 -4.98 -4.49
C VAL A 117 -4.51 -6.00 -5.29
N SER A 118 -4.99 -7.24 -5.38
CA SER A 118 -4.32 -8.29 -6.14
C SER A 118 -4.34 -8.02 -7.64
N GLU A 119 -5.50 -7.60 -8.19
CA GLU A 119 -5.67 -7.26 -9.60
C GLU A 119 -4.76 -6.10 -10.01
N LYS A 120 -4.67 -5.07 -9.17
CA LYS A 120 -3.87 -3.87 -9.40
C LYS A 120 -2.40 -4.01 -8.96
N GLU A 121 -1.98 -5.20 -8.50
CA GLU A 121 -0.62 -5.44 -8.02
C GLU A 121 -0.13 -4.41 -6.99
N GLY A 122 -1.06 -3.91 -6.15
CA GLY A 122 -0.79 -2.91 -5.11
C GLY A 122 -0.66 -1.47 -5.61
N TYR A 123 -0.74 -1.20 -6.91
CA TYR A 123 -0.84 0.15 -7.46
C TYR A 123 -2.30 0.57 -7.52
N ILE A 124 -2.81 1.06 -6.41
CA ILE A 124 -4.22 1.36 -6.19
C ILE A 124 -4.44 2.83 -5.91
N ASP A 125 -5.53 3.37 -6.42
CA ASP A 125 -6.04 4.69 -6.13
C ASP A 125 -7.50 4.64 -5.67
N VAL A 126 -7.94 5.68 -5.00
CA VAL A 126 -9.25 5.71 -4.35
C VAL A 126 -10.41 5.77 -5.35
N ASN A 127 -10.20 6.37 -6.52
CA ASN A 127 -11.25 6.48 -7.55
C ASN A 127 -11.50 5.09 -8.15
N SER A 128 -10.44 4.39 -8.57
CA SER A 128 -10.53 3.01 -9.06
C SER A 128 -11.13 2.05 -8.02
N TRP A 129 -10.90 2.29 -6.71
CA TRP A 129 -11.54 1.52 -5.65
C TRP A 129 -13.06 1.69 -5.64
N PHE A 130 -13.56 2.94 -5.73
CA PHE A 130 -14.99 3.17 -5.75
C PHE A 130 -15.66 2.74 -7.06
N GLU A 131 -14.95 2.84 -8.19
CA GLU A 131 -15.38 2.26 -9.46
C GLU A 131 -15.52 0.73 -9.34
N TYR A 132 -14.54 0.06 -8.73
CA TYR A 132 -14.59 -1.39 -8.48
C TYR A 132 -15.81 -1.78 -7.64
N LEU A 133 -16.14 -1.00 -6.61
CA LEU A 133 -17.34 -1.19 -5.80
C LEU A 133 -18.66 -0.80 -6.52
N LYS A 134 -18.57 -0.24 -7.73
CA LYS A 134 -19.72 0.27 -8.50
C LYS A 134 -20.53 1.32 -7.73
N VAL A 135 -19.83 2.24 -7.10
CA VAL A 135 -20.41 3.31 -6.28
C VAL A 135 -20.07 4.66 -6.91
N ASP A 136 -20.99 5.19 -7.70
CA ASP A 136 -20.83 6.48 -8.36
C ASP A 136 -21.02 7.63 -7.37
N ASN A 137 -20.17 8.68 -7.51
CA ASN A 137 -20.30 9.98 -6.83
C ASN A 137 -20.34 9.95 -5.29
N LYS A 138 -19.86 8.89 -4.63
CA LYS A 138 -19.74 8.86 -3.17
C LYS A 138 -18.30 9.09 -2.74
N GLN A 139 -18.13 10.01 -1.79
CA GLN A 139 -16.87 10.16 -1.08
C GLN A 139 -16.87 9.15 0.08
N GLY A 140 -16.03 8.12 -0.03
CA GLY A 140 -15.84 7.19 1.07
C GLY A 140 -14.87 7.76 2.10
N GLU A 141 -15.11 7.41 3.35
CA GLU A 141 -14.34 7.87 4.50
C GLU A 141 -13.96 6.67 5.40
N ILE A 142 -12.96 6.88 6.25
CA ILE A 142 -12.64 6.00 7.37
C ILE A 142 -13.42 6.52 8.58
N ASN A 143 -14.37 5.75 9.04
CA ASN A 143 -15.35 6.19 10.04
C ASN A 143 -15.04 5.69 11.47
N VAL A 144 -15.90 6.04 12.43
CA VAL A 144 -15.75 5.68 13.85
C VAL A 144 -15.78 4.17 14.11
N ARG A 145 -16.46 3.39 13.25
CA ARG A 145 -16.50 1.92 13.37
C ARG A 145 -15.17 1.32 12.96
N ASP A 146 -14.55 1.84 11.88
CA ASP A 146 -13.20 1.47 11.48
C ASP A 146 -12.21 1.75 12.61
N ALA A 147 -12.29 2.92 13.26
CA ALA A 147 -11.45 3.25 14.41
C ALA A 147 -11.72 2.33 15.62
N ALA A 148 -12.95 1.87 15.80
CA ALA A 148 -13.27 0.90 16.86
C ALA A 148 -12.75 -0.50 16.51
N SER A 149 -12.76 -0.90 15.24
CA SER A 149 -12.18 -2.19 14.81
C SER A 149 -10.67 -2.21 14.99
N ILE A 150 -9.96 -1.10 14.71
CA ILE A 150 -8.52 -0.97 15.01
C ILE A 150 -8.23 -1.34 16.47
N ILE A 151 -8.97 -0.74 17.41
CA ILE A 151 -8.77 -1.01 18.84
C ILE A 151 -8.99 -2.49 19.14
N ARG A 152 -10.10 -3.06 18.68
CA ARG A 152 -10.45 -4.46 18.90
C ARG A 152 -9.35 -5.39 18.37
N ASP A 153 -8.89 -5.15 17.16
CA ASP A 153 -7.90 -6.01 16.52
C ASP A 153 -6.53 -5.91 17.19
N LEU A 154 -6.16 -4.72 17.68
CA LEU A 154 -4.87 -4.49 18.32
C LEU A 154 -4.84 -4.98 19.79
N THR A 155 -5.98 -5.11 20.47
CA THR A 155 -6.02 -5.67 21.84
C THR A 155 -5.73 -7.18 21.88
N MET A 156 -5.87 -7.88 20.76
CA MET A 156 -5.50 -9.29 20.65
C MET A 156 -3.97 -9.43 20.66
N THR A 157 -3.44 -10.54 21.15
CA THR A 157 -2.02 -10.88 21.02
C THR A 157 -1.66 -11.18 19.56
N THR A 158 -0.39 -10.99 19.18
CA THR A 158 0.11 -11.45 17.87
C THR A 158 -0.04 -12.96 17.74
N TYR A 159 -0.39 -13.43 16.56
CA TYR A 159 -0.60 -14.85 16.30
C TYR A 159 0.70 -15.57 15.92
N GLU A 160 1.44 -15.03 14.96
CA GLU A 160 2.67 -15.68 14.46
C GLU A 160 3.77 -14.68 14.05
N SER A 161 3.46 -13.39 13.90
CA SER A 161 4.43 -12.35 13.53
C SER A 161 4.99 -11.66 14.79
N PRO A 162 6.22 -11.10 14.74
CA PRO A 162 6.74 -10.25 15.81
C PRO A 162 5.95 -8.95 15.97
N TYR A 163 5.20 -8.56 14.94
CA TYR A 163 4.38 -7.35 14.92
C TYR A 163 2.96 -7.65 14.46
N LYS A 164 2.00 -6.98 15.07
CA LYS A 164 0.66 -6.79 14.54
C LYS A 164 0.68 -5.54 13.67
N ILE A 165 0.42 -5.69 12.39
CA ILE A 165 0.57 -4.62 11.41
C ILE A 165 -0.80 -4.11 10.99
N MET A 166 -1.01 -2.81 11.15
CA MET A 166 -2.21 -2.09 10.75
C MET A 166 -1.87 -1.17 9.58
N ILE A 167 -2.34 -1.50 8.38
CA ILE A 167 -2.24 -0.64 7.19
C ILE A 167 -3.50 0.21 7.12
N ILE A 168 -3.35 1.53 7.16
CA ILE A 168 -4.43 2.51 7.03
C ILE A 168 -4.24 3.23 5.70
N TRP A 169 -4.99 2.81 4.68
CA TRP A 169 -4.92 3.40 3.35
C TRP A 169 -5.81 4.63 3.23
N CYS A 170 -5.32 5.70 2.60
CA CYS A 170 -5.94 7.04 2.54
C CYS A 170 -6.25 7.59 3.93
N ALA A 171 -5.22 7.68 4.78
CA ALA A 171 -5.35 8.18 6.15
C ALA A 171 -5.84 9.65 6.22
N ASP A 172 -5.70 10.43 5.15
CA ASP A 172 -6.28 11.75 4.95
C ASP A 172 -7.81 11.75 4.90
N ARG A 173 -8.44 10.60 4.67
CA ARG A 173 -9.90 10.43 4.69
C ARG A 173 -10.44 9.96 6.04
N LEU A 174 -9.63 10.04 7.08
CA LEU A 174 -10.05 9.75 8.44
C LEU A 174 -11.00 10.84 8.95
N ARG A 175 -12.20 10.46 9.35
CA ARG A 175 -13.18 11.38 9.93
C ARG A 175 -12.70 11.98 11.23
N HIS A 176 -13.05 13.23 11.46
CA HIS A 176 -12.68 13.95 12.69
C HIS A 176 -13.18 13.27 13.98
N ASP A 177 -14.34 12.63 13.93
CA ASP A 177 -14.92 11.91 15.08
C ASP A 177 -14.26 10.53 15.33
N ALA A 178 -13.55 9.98 14.33
CA ALA A 178 -12.78 8.75 14.43
C ALA A 178 -11.34 8.99 14.95
N ALA A 179 -10.77 10.16 14.64
CA ALA A 179 -9.39 10.50 14.93
C ALA A 179 -8.97 10.38 16.42
N PRO A 180 -9.76 10.80 17.43
CA PRO A 180 -9.36 10.68 18.83
C PRO A 180 -9.06 9.24 19.27
N LYS A 181 -9.76 8.26 18.71
CA LYS A 181 -9.52 6.84 19.01
C LYS A 181 -8.17 6.37 18.47
N LEU A 182 -7.85 6.75 17.23
CA LEU A 182 -6.57 6.43 16.62
C LEU A 182 -5.40 7.13 17.33
N LEU A 183 -5.56 8.41 17.67
CA LEU A 183 -4.53 9.19 18.35
C LEU A 183 -4.11 8.55 19.67
N LYS A 184 -5.06 8.07 20.47
CA LYS A 184 -4.76 7.40 21.75
C LYS A 184 -3.85 6.19 21.57
N ILE A 185 -4.06 5.39 20.50
CA ILE A 185 -3.27 4.19 20.25
C ILE A 185 -1.91 4.53 19.62
N LEU A 186 -1.83 5.62 18.85
CA LEU A 186 -0.57 6.11 18.32
C LEU A 186 0.34 6.69 19.41
N GLU A 187 -0.25 7.26 20.48
CA GLU A 187 0.49 7.75 21.66
C GLU A 187 0.98 6.60 22.54
N GLU A 188 0.12 5.64 22.82
CA GLU A 188 0.38 4.51 23.70
C GLU A 188 0.10 3.20 22.95
N PRO A 189 0.96 2.81 21.99
CA PRO A 189 0.73 1.60 21.20
C PRO A 189 0.89 0.34 22.07
N TYR A 190 0.09 -0.67 21.76
CA TYR A 190 0.33 -2.00 22.34
C TYR A 190 1.67 -2.55 21.86
N ASP A 191 2.34 -3.32 22.70
CA ASP A 191 3.62 -3.95 22.36
C ASP A 191 3.50 -4.76 21.06
N GLY A 192 4.51 -4.64 20.21
CA GLY A 192 4.53 -5.32 18.91
C GLY A 192 3.52 -4.78 17.90
N THR A 193 3.02 -3.55 18.05
CA THR A 193 2.17 -2.91 17.04
C THR A 193 2.99 -2.10 16.06
N LEU A 194 2.65 -2.21 14.77
CA LEU A 194 3.22 -1.39 13.68
C LEU A 194 2.09 -0.77 12.87
N PHE A 195 2.01 0.56 12.88
CA PHE A 195 1.11 1.32 12.03
C PHE A 195 1.81 1.78 10.75
N LEU A 196 1.20 1.48 9.61
CA LEU A 196 1.61 1.98 8.29
C LEU A 196 0.44 2.79 7.72
N LEU A 197 0.48 4.09 7.94
CA LEU A 197 -0.48 5.03 7.39
C LEU A 197 -0.05 5.40 5.97
N ILE A 198 -0.99 5.56 5.05
CA ILE A 198 -0.73 5.89 3.66
C ILE A 198 -1.58 7.09 3.27
N THR A 199 -0.96 8.09 2.64
CA THR A 199 -1.65 9.28 2.15
C THR A 199 -1.03 9.80 0.86
N GLU A 200 -1.86 10.40 0.01
CA GLU A 200 -1.41 11.19 -1.13
C GLU A 200 -1.31 12.68 -0.77
N ASN A 201 -1.99 13.11 0.29
CA ASN A 201 -2.05 14.50 0.72
C ASN A 201 -1.71 14.65 2.20
N THR A 202 -0.46 15.01 2.48
CA THR A 202 0.01 15.22 3.87
C THR A 202 -0.63 16.45 4.53
N GLU A 203 -1.10 17.42 3.77
CA GLU A 203 -1.74 18.64 4.31
C GLU A 203 -3.14 18.35 4.88
N ALA A 204 -3.80 17.29 4.37
CA ALA A 204 -5.08 16.82 4.88
C ALA A 204 -4.97 15.92 6.12
N ILE A 205 -3.75 15.47 6.46
CA ILE A 205 -3.51 14.69 7.68
C ILE A 205 -3.53 15.63 8.90
N LEU A 206 -4.22 15.20 9.95
CA LEU A 206 -4.26 15.93 11.21
C LEU A 206 -2.84 16.17 11.77
N PRO A 207 -2.48 17.39 12.17
CA PRO A 207 -1.15 17.67 12.73
C PRO A 207 -0.78 16.78 13.93
N THR A 208 -1.78 16.38 14.69
CA THR A 208 -1.63 15.45 15.82
C THR A 208 -1.24 14.04 15.41
N ILE A 209 -1.62 13.58 14.23
CA ILE A 209 -1.16 12.30 13.64
C ILE A 209 0.25 12.48 13.07
N LEU A 210 0.50 13.56 12.32
CA LEU A 210 1.83 13.85 11.77
C LEU A 210 2.92 13.88 12.84
N SER A 211 2.64 14.49 14.00
CA SER A 211 3.62 14.59 15.10
C SER A 211 3.96 13.24 15.77
N ARG A 212 3.19 12.19 15.52
CA ARG A 212 3.35 10.86 16.13
C ARG A 212 3.77 9.79 15.12
N THR A 213 3.92 10.17 13.86
CA THR A 213 4.32 9.25 12.79
C THR A 213 5.65 9.67 12.18
N GLN A 214 6.48 8.70 11.84
CA GLN A 214 7.67 8.96 11.02
C GLN A 214 7.26 9.08 9.55
N LEU A 215 7.54 10.24 8.94
CA LEU A 215 7.26 10.46 7.53
C LEU A 215 8.21 9.65 6.64
N VAL A 216 7.64 8.85 5.75
CA VAL A 216 8.32 8.10 4.70
C VAL A 216 7.85 8.64 3.35
N LYS A 217 8.70 9.41 2.67
CA LYS A 217 8.37 9.98 1.37
C LYS A 217 8.57 8.95 0.27
N VAL A 218 7.53 8.70 -0.52
CA VAL A 218 7.57 7.86 -1.72
C VAL A 218 7.54 8.80 -2.92
N LEU A 219 8.68 8.92 -3.58
CA LEU A 219 8.85 9.84 -4.71
C LEU A 219 8.18 9.29 -5.98
N PRO A 220 7.91 10.13 -7.00
CA PRO A 220 7.57 9.67 -8.33
C PRO A 220 8.59 8.65 -8.85
N ILE A 221 8.14 7.66 -9.61
CA ILE A 221 9.02 6.62 -10.16
C ILE A 221 9.81 7.20 -11.33
N GLU A 222 11.09 6.93 -11.41
CA GLU A 222 11.92 7.32 -12.55
C GLU A 222 11.45 6.65 -13.84
N ASP A 223 11.47 7.38 -14.96
CA ASP A 223 10.97 6.89 -16.25
C ASP A 223 11.62 5.56 -16.66
N GLY A 224 12.95 5.42 -16.50
CA GLY A 224 13.65 4.17 -16.80
C GLY A 224 13.17 2.99 -15.92
N SER A 225 12.73 3.23 -14.70
CA SER A 225 12.16 2.20 -13.83
C SER A 225 10.75 1.82 -14.24
N ILE A 226 9.94 2.77 -14.74
CA ILE A 226 8.62 2.50 -15.32
C ILE A 226 8.77 1.70 -16.60
N GLU A 227 9.67 2.15 -17.51
CA GLU A 227 9.98 1.44 -18.77
C GLU A 227 10.37 -0.02 -18.49
N HIS A 228 11.34 -0.22 -17.60
CA HIS A 228 11.78 -1.56 -17.22
C HIS A 228 10.63 -2.42 -16.69
N TYR A 229 9.79 -1.86 -15.82
CA TYR A 229 8.61 -2.56 -15.28
C TYR A 229 7.62 -2.94 -16.38
N LEU A 230 7.34 -2.04 -17.33
CA LEU A 230 6.42 -2.27 -18.44
C LEU A 230 6.94 -3.37 -19.39
N VAL A 231 8.23 -3.38 -19.68
CA VAL A 231 8.85 -4.42 -20.52
C VAL A 231 8.86 -5.77 -19.81
N GLU A 232 9.40 -5.84 -18.59
CA GLU A 232 9.65 -7.10 -17.90
C GLU A 232 8.37 -7.72 -17.28
N LYS A 233 7.45 -6.90 -16.79
CA LYS A 233 6.26 -7.40 -16.09
C LYS A 233 5.00 -7.39 -16.96
N LYS A 234 4.89 -6.44 -17.88
CA LYS A 234 3.70 -6.28 -18.72
C LYS A 234 3.94 -6.73 -20.17
N HIS A 235 5.19 -7.11 -20.50
CA HIS A 235 5.59 -7.59 -21.83
C HIS A 235 5.25 -6.58 -22.96
N ILE A 236 5.37 -5.28 -22.64
CA ILE A 236 5.16 -4.19 -23.59
C ILE A 236 6.45 -4.00 -24.40
N ALA A 237 6.32 -3.73 -25.70
CA ALA A 237 7.47 -3.45 -26.55
C ALA A 237 8.28 -2.25 -26.04
N PRO A 238 9.64 -2.28 -26.07
CA PRO A 238 10.48 -1.25 -25.47
C PRO A 238 10.17 0.17 -25.96
N GLU A 239 9.95 0.35 -27.28
CA GLU A 239 9.65 1.66 -27.86
C GLU A 239 8.34 2.23 -27.32
N LYS A 240 7.31 1.39 -27.14
CA LYS A 240 6.03 1.78 -26.56
C LYS A 240 6.18 2.04 -25.07
N ALA A 241 6.92 1.20 -24.35
CA ALA A 241 7.17 1.36 -22.92
C ALA A 241 7.88 2.69 -22.60
N ALA A 242 8.87 3.09 -23.40
CA ALA A 242 9.57 4.36 -23.27
C ALA A 242 8.61 5.56 -23.42
N ILE A 243 7.72 5.53 -24.43
CA ILE A 243 6.71 6.58 -24.63
C ILE A 243 5.73 6.64 -23.44
N MET A 244 5.27 5.50 -22.98
CA MET A 244 4.36 5.42 -21.83
C MET A 244 5.01 5.94 -20.55
N ALA A 245 6.26 5.59 -20.30
CA ALA A 245 7.02 6.04 -19.14
C ALA A 245 7.21 7.56 -19.15
N ALA A 246 7.62 8.13 -20.28
CA ALA A 246 7.82 9.57 -20.44
C ALA A 246 6.52 10.39 -20.23
N ASN A 247 5.36 9.85 -20.61
CA ASN A 247 4.06 10.51 -20.42
C ASN A 247 3.44 10.28 -19.04
N ALA A 248 3.96 9.33 -18.28
CA ALA A 248 3.41 8.96 -16.97
C ALA A 248 3.81 9.93 -15.85
N GLU A 249 4.86 10.75 -16.03
CA GLU A 249 5.35 11.69 -15.00
C GLU A 249 5.63 11.00 -13.64
N GLY A 250 6.15 9.78 -13.68
CA GLY A 250 6.46 9.00 -12.48
C GLY A 250 5.28 8.26 -11.86
N ASP A 251 4.14 8.21 -12.54
CA ASP A 251 2.90 7.55 -12.11
C ASP A 251 2.64 6.27 -12.93
N LEU A 252 2.91 5.10 -12.34
CA LEU A 252 2.72 3.82 -13.04
C LEU A 252 1.24 3.54 -13.35
N ILE A 253 0.29 4.05 -12.57
CA ILE A 253 -1.15 3.89 -12.84
C ILE A 253 -1.50 4.58 -14.17
N LYS A 254 -1.03 5.83 -14.37
CA LYS A 254 -1.20 6.55 -15.63
C LYS A 254 -0.56 5.80 -16.80
N ALA A 255 0.66 5.28 -16.61
CA ALA A 255 1.31 4.49 -17.65
C ALA A 255 0.45 3.29 -18.08
N LEU A 256 -0.10 2.55 -17.13
CA LEU A 256 -0.93 1.37 -17.42
C LEU A 256 -2.29 1.74 -18.05
N GLN A 257 -2.88 2.88 -17.69
CA GLN A 257 -4.11 3.39 -18.31
C GLN A 257 -3.90 3.72 -19.79
N TYR A 258 -2.77 4.35 -20.14
CA TYR A 258 -2.43 4.66 -21.52
C TYR A 258 -2.40 3.41 -22.43
N ASP A 259 -1.90 2.27 -21.92
CA ASP A 259 -1.92 1.00 -22.67
C ASP A 259 -3.35 0.48 -22.89
N ALA A 260 -4.21 0.62 -21.89
CA ALA A 260 -5.60 0.17 -21.98
C ALA A 260 -6.42 1.00 -23.00
N GLU A 261 -6.23 2.31 -23.03
CA GLU A 261 -6.89 3.23 -23.97
C GLU A 261 -6.43 2.95 -25.43
N THR A 262 -5.13 2.84 -25.66
CA THR A 262 -4.58 2.52 -26.98
C THR A 262 -5.11 1.18 -27.51
N LYS A 263 -5.27 0.18 -26.63
CA LYS A 263 -5.84 -1.12 -27.03
C LYS A 263 -7.33 -1.02 -27.38
N LYS A 264 -8.10 -0.17 -26.72
CA LYS A 264 -9.53 0.07 -27.02
C LYS A 264 -9.69 0.75 -28.38
N GLU A 265 -8.95 1.83 -28.65
CA GLU A 265 -8.97 2.52 -29.92
C GLU A 265 -8.63 1.59 -31.11
N PHE A 266 -7.64 0.73 -30.95
CA PHE A 266 -7.32 -0.29 -31.97
C PHE A 266 -8.47 -1.28 -32.20
N THR A 267 -9.15 -1.71 -31.14
CA THR A 267 -10.25 -2.69 -31.25
C THR A 267 -11.48 -2.07 -31.91
N GLU A 268 -11.80 -0.81 -31.59
CA GLU A 268 -12.95 -0.08 -32.16
C GLU A 268 -12.73 0.34 -33.62
N SER A 269 -11.47 0.49 -34.05
CA SER A 269 -11.15 0.83 -35.45
C SER A 269 -11.23 -0.35 -36.42
N PHE A 270 -11.46 -1.57 -35.92
CA PHE A 270 -11.60 -2.81 -36.73
C PHE A 270 -13.02 -3.39 -36.73
N ILE A 271 -14.00 -2.69 -36.18
CA ILE A 271 -15.42 -3.02 -36.22
C ILE A 271 -16.16 -2.02 -37.10
#